data_fb29176d6ff743099118e7636bb581b2
#
_entry.id   fb29176d6ff743099118e7636bb581b2
#
_cell.length_a   1.000
_cell.length_b   1.000
_cell.length_c   1.000
_cell.angle_alpha   90.00
_cell.angle_beta   90.00
_cell.angle_gamma   90.00
#
_symmetry.space_group_name_H-M   'P 1'
#
loop_
_entity.id
_entity.type
_entity.pdbx_description
1 polymer ?
#
loop_
_entity_poly.entity_id
_entity_poly.type
_entity_poly.pdbx_seq_one_letter_code
_entity_poly.pdbx_strand_id
1 'polypeptide(L)'
;MLETIFQNCDWLQITGLLVSAILIGINKTALPGIGTLPVIFLTLLFQAHLATGLQLIMLCTADLMAVAYYRKAANWKLVLRLLPCALCGIALGSVTLRFVTDEILRNAIGIIILLMAALHFIHKHWINPDKVPNHPAFIMMVGIVAGFTTQVANAAGPVMALYLLAMRLPKEEYMGTCAWYFMILNWIKMPIFIMEGRITQEALLIDLPMLPIVLLGAFLGVLFLRKIKQKTFETAIQILIVLSALYLLFPKDFFKAVQSSENPVNGEILPESTETDIQPIKP
;
A
#
# COMPACT_ATOMS: atom_id res chain seq x y z
N MET A 1 -28.01 -5.78 10.17
CA MET A 1 -26.79 -6.32 9.52
C MET A 1 -25.64 -5.30 9.49
N LEU A 2 -25.80 -4.09 8.91
CA LEU A 2 -24.79 -3.03 8.98
C LEU A 2 -24.53 -2.55 10.42
N GLU A 3 -25.58 -2.38 11.24
CA GLU A 3 -25.44 -2.03 12.65
C GLU A 3 -24.63 -3.04 13.45
N THR A 4 -24.79 -4.33 13.17
CA THR A 4 -24.07 -5.41 13.86
C THR A 4 -22.58 -5.45 13.52
N ILE A 5 -22.21 -5.03 12.29
CA ILE A 5 -20.82 -4.98 11.82
C ILE A 5 -20.08 -3.79 12.45
N PHE A 6 -20.74 -2.63 12.52
CA PHE A 6 -20.16 -1.43 13.14
C PHE A 6 -20.22 -1.43 14.67
N GLN A 7 -21.06 -2.27 15.30
CA GLN A 7 -21.05 -2.45 16.75
C GLN A 7 -19.76 -3.10 17.27
N ASN A 8 -19.03 -3.84 16.42
CA ASN A 8 -17.75 -4.46 16.76
C ASN A 8 -16.53 -3.64 16.34
N CYS A 9 -16.72 -2.48 15.71
CA CYS A 9 -15.63 -1.60 15.29
C CYS A 9 -15.62 -0.34 16.15
N ASP A 10 -14.45 0.00 16.69
CA ASP A 10 -14.24 1.26 17.39
C ASP A 10 -14.33 2.47 16.45
N TRP A 11 -14.69 3.63 17.00
CA TRP A 11 -14.74 4.89 16.24
C TRP A 11 -13.45 5.17 15.46
N LEU A 12 -12.30 4.81 16.02
CA LEU A 12 -11.00 4.97 15.40
C LEU A 12 -10.85 4.08 14.16
N GLN A 13 -11.35 2.84 14.23
CA GLN A 13 -11.35 1.90 13.10
C GLN A 13 -12.23 2.38 11.96
N ILE A 14 -13.44 2.87 12.27
CA ILE A 14 -14.36 3.40 11.27
C ILE A 14 -13.74 4.64 10.58
N THR A 15 -13.18 5.57 11.36
CA THR A 15 -12.51 6.76 10.80
C THR A 15 -11.32 6.38 9.93
N GLY A 16 -10.50 5.43 10.38
CA GLY A 16 -9.38 4.91 9.61
C GLY A 16 -9.79 4.25 8.30
N LEU A 17 -10.89 3.48 8.29
CA LEU A 17 -11.48 2.91 7.07
C LEU A 17 -11.94 3.99 6.10
N LEU A 18 -12.68 5.01 6.57
CA LEU A 18 -13.16 6.12 5.75
C LEU A 18 -12.02 6.90 5.12
N VAL A 19 -11.02 7.27 5.92
CA VAL A 19 -9.82 7.99 5.43
C VAL A 19 -9.06 7.12 4.43
N SER A 20 -8.87 5.84 4.72
CA SER A 20 -8.19 4.92 3.81
C SER A 20 -8.94 4.75 2.50
N ALA A 21 -10.26 4.64 2.52
CA ALA A 21 -11.11 4.53 1.33
C ALA A 21 -10.96 5.75 0.41
N ILE A 22 -11.02 6.97 0.96
CA ILE A 22 -10.82 8.21 0.20
C ILE A 22 -9.41 8.25 -0.39
N LEU A 23 -8.39 7.96 0.42
CA LEU A 23 -6.99 8.00 -0.01
C LEU A 23 -6.69 6.96 -1.09
N ILE A 24 -7.26 5.76 -1.00
CA ILE A 24 -7.14 4.72 -2.05
C ILE A 24 -7.75 5.21 -3.36
N GLY A 25 -8.93 5.81 -3.31
CA GLY A 25 -9.57 6.39 -4.48
C GLY A 25 -8.68 7.46 -5.15
N ILE A 26 -8.20 8.43 -4.38
CA ILE A 26 -7.31 9.50 -4.86
C ILE A 26 -6.00 8.93 -5.40
N ASN A 27 -5.39 7.97 -4.70
CA ASN A 27 -4.16 7.32 -5.12
C ASN A 27 -4.26 6.72 -6.52
N LYS A 28 -5.35 6.03 -6.80
CA LYS A 28 -5.54 5.34 -8.09
C LYS A 28 -5.86 6.25 -9.26
N THR A 29 -6.36 7.45 -8.99
CA THR A 29 -6.83 8.35 -10.06
C THR A 29 -6.05 9.66 -10.17
N ALA A 30 -5.21 10.01 -9.17
CA ALA A 30 -4.49 11.29 -9.17
C ALA A 30 -3.01 11.16 -8.80
N LEU A 31 -2.66 10.51 -7.71
CA LEU A 31 -1.34 10.57 -7.10
C LEU A 31 -0.83 9.17 -6.69
N PRO A 32 -0.38 8.35 -7.66
CA PRO A 32 0.28 7.08 -7.34
C PRO A 32 1.50 7.34 -6.45
N GLY A 33 1.47 6.79 -5.24
CA GLY A 33 2.49 7.06 -4.20
C GLY A 33 1.87 7.38 -2.84
N ILE A 34 0.66 7.96 -2.79
CA ILE A 34 -0.11 8.10 -1.53
C ILE A 34 -0.57 6.73 -1.02
N GLY A 35 -0.55 5.69 -1.85
CA GLY A 35 -1.07 4.35 -1.54
C GLY A 35 -0.44 3.67 -0.34
N THR A 36 0.70 4.13 0.16
CA THR A 36 1.30 3.66 1.41
C THR A 36 0.56 4.18 2.65
N LEU A 37 -0.08 5.35 2.61
CA LEU A 37 -0.83 5.88 3.75
C LEU A 37 -2.01 4.99 4.17
N PRO A 38 -2.88 4.52 3.26
CA PRO A 38 -3.92 3.54 3.62
C PRO A 38 -3.36 2.26 4.25
N VAL A 39 -2.20 1.76 3.76
CA VAL A 39 -1.54 0.60 4.38
C VAL A 39 -1.25 0.88 5.84
N ILE A 40 -0.70 2.08 6.14
CA ILE A 40 -0.37 2.49 7.50
C ILE A 40 -1.62 2.49 8.38
N PHE A 41 -2.66 3.22 7.98
CA PHE A 41 -3.88 3.33 8.77
C PHE A 41 -4.53 1.96 9.01
N LEU A 42 -4.65 1.16 7.96
CA LEU A 42 -5.28 -0.16 8.08
C LEU A 42 -4.45 -1.14 8.93
N THR A 43 -3.11 -1.13 8.81
CA THR A 43 -2.25 -2.04 9.60
C THR A 43 -2.05 -1.59 11.06
N LEU A 44 -2.32 -0.33 11.39
CA LEU A 44 -2.36 0.13 12.78
C LEU A 44 -3.67 -0.26 13.48
N LEU A 45 -4.77 -0.34 12.73
CA LEU A 45 -6.12 -0.52 13.26
C LEU A 45 -6.61 -1.98 13.18
N PHE A 46 -6.07 -2.75 12.24
CA PHE A 46 -6.45 -4.14 11.99
C PHE A 46 -5.24 -5.05 11.94
N GLN A 47 -5.45 -6.34 12.17
CA GLN A 47 -4.40 -7.34 11.97
C GLN A 47 -3.89 -7.30 10.51
N ALA A 48 -2.60 -7.52 10.30
CA ALA A 48 -1.95 -7.35 9.00
C ALA A 48 -2.62 -8.15 7.86
N HIS A 49 -3.06 -9.38 8.12
CA HIS A 49 -3.80 -10.20 7.16
C HIS A 49 -5.12 -9.55 6.75
N LEU A 50 -5.95 -9.14 7.71
CA LEU A 50 -7.22 -8.48 7.45
C LEU A 50 -7.00 -7.12 6.76
N ALA A 51 -6.07 -6.31 7.25
CA ALA A 51 -5.74 -5.01 6.68
C ALA A 51 -5.36 -5.07 5.19
N THR A 52 -4.54 -6.06 4.80
CA THR A 52 -4.14 -6.25 3.40
C THR A 52 -5.30 -6.75 2.53
N GLY A 53 -6.19 -7.56 3.08
CA GLY A 53 -7.42 -8.03 2.41
C GLY A 53 -8.39 -6.88 2.14
N LEU A 54 -8.75 -6.11 3.19
CA LEU A 54 -9.57 -4.89 3.08
C LEU A 54 -9.01 -3.94 2.03
N GLN A 55 -7.71 -3.68 2.10
CA GLN A 55 -7.07 -2.80 1.13
C GLN A 55 -7.20 -3.32 -0.31
N LEU A 56 -7.06 -4.63 -0.56
CA LEU A 56 -7.14 -5.18 -1.92
C LEU A 56 -8.53 -5.01 -2.52
N ILE A 57 -9.60 -5.22 -1.74
CA ILE A 57 -10.99 -5.04 -2.20
C ILE A 57 -11.23 -3.57 -2.60
N MET A 58 -10.80 -2.62 -1.74
CA MET A 58 -10.88 -1.19 -2.04
C MET A 58 -10.06 -0.81 -3.27
N LEU A 59 -8.85 -1.38 -3.44
CA LEU A 59 -7.99 -1.15 -4.60
C LEU A 59 -8.64 -1.63 -5.89
N CYS A 60 -9.23 -2.83 -5.91
CA CYS A 60 -9.94 -3.36 -7.08
C CYS A 60 -11.11 -2.44 -7.48
N THR A 61 -11.83 -1.91 -6.51
CA THR A 61 -12.94 -0.96 -6.76
C THR A 61 -12.44 0.35 -7.36
N ALA A 62 -11.35 0.93 -6.79
CA ALA A 62 -10.74 2.15 -7.32
C ALA A 62 -10.14 1.95 -8.72
N ASP A 63 -9.58 0.76 -9.00
CA ASP A 63 -9.02 0.42 -10.31
C ASP A 63 -10.10 0.43 -11.41
N LEU A 64 -11.32 -0.04 -11.13
CA LEU A 64 -12.44 0.03 -12.08
C LEU A 64 -12.71 1.47 -12.50
N MET A 65 -12.76 2.41 -11.55
CA MET A 65 -12.97 3.82 -11.84
C MET A 65 -11.79 4.43 -12.60
N ALA A 66 -10.55 4.11 -12.18
CA ALA A 66 -9.34 4.58 -12.84
C ALA A 66 -9.27 4.11 -14.31
N VAL A 67 -9.53 2.82 -14.55
CA VAL A 67 -9.56 2.27 -15.91
C VAL A 67 -10.71 2.87 -16.71
N ALA A 68 -11.92 2.97 -16.16
CA ALA A 68 -13.05 3.57 -16.86
C ALA A 68 -12.71 4.97 -17.39
N TYR A 69 -11.96 5.75 -16.60
CA TYR A 69 -11.60 7.11 -16.97
C TYR A 69 -10.37 7.19 -17.89
N TYR A 70 -9.28 6.46 -17.57
CA TYR A 70 -7.98 6.59 -18.27
C TYR A 70 -7.74 5.51 -19.34
N ARG A 71 -8.70 4.62 -19.65
CA ARG A 71 -8.53 3.43 -20.52
C ARG A 71 -7.89 3.70 -21.86
N LYS A 72 -8.16 4.88 -22.45
CA LYS A 72 -7.67 5.23 -23.80
C LYS A 72 -6.22 5.77 -23.79
N ALA A 73 -5.72 6.18 -22.62
CA ALA A 73 -4.41 6.80 -22.50
C ALA A 73 -3.30 5.79 -22.10
N ALA A 74 -3.61 4.52 -21.92
CA ALA A 74 -2.65 3.53 -21.45
C ALA A 74 -1.59 3.18 -22.50
N ASN A 75 -0.33 3.11 -22.08
CA ASN A 75 0.76 2.55 -22.88
C ASN A 75 0.84 1.04 -22.70
N TRP A 76 0.10 0.33 -23.53
CA TRP A 76 0.03 -1.13 -23.48
C TRP A 76 1.37 -1.84 -23.67
N LYS A 77 2.31 -1.22 -24.40
CA LYS A 77 3.66 -1.78 -24.57
C LYS A 77 4.40 -1.86 -23.26
N LEU A 78 4.25 -0.86 -22.38
CA LEU A 78 4.85 -0.88 -21.04
C LEU A 78 4.12 -1.87 -20.12
N VAL A 79 2.79 -1.89 -20.14
CA VAL A 79 1.99 -2.84 -19.37
C VAL A 79 2.40 -4.27 -19.67
N LEU A 80 2.37 -4.66 -20.96
CA LEU A 80 2.68 -6.04 -21.39
C LEU A 80 4.13 -6.45 -21.14
N ARG A 81 5.07 -5.50 -21.12
CA ARG A 81 6.47 -5.79 -20.78
C ARG A 81 6.68 -6.06 -19.30
N LEU A 82 5.98 -5.34 -18.43
CA LEU A 82 6.12 -5.48 -16.98
C LEU A 82 5.32 -6.65 -16.41
N LEU A 83 4.18 -6.96 -17.02
CA LEU A 83 3.20 -7.87 -16.46
C LEU A 83 3.75 -9.29 -16.20
N PRO A 84 4.46 -9.97 -17.16
CA PRO A 84 5.01 -11.30 -16.90
C PRO A 84 5.98 -11.33 -15.72
N CYS A 85 6.85 -10.31 -15.64
CA CYS A 85 7.82 -10.19 -14.55
C CYS A 85 7.13 -9.90 -13.20
N ALA A 86 6.05 -9.13 -13.22
CA ALA A 86 5.27 -8.88 -12.02
C ALA A 86 4.54 -10.14 -11.53
N LEU A 87 4.06 -10.99 -12.42
CA LEU A 87 3.47 -12.27 -12.04
C LEU A 87 4.50 -13.19 -11.37
N CYS A 88 5.73 -13.24 -11.88
CA CYS A 88 6.84 -13.93 -11.20
C CYS A 88 7.09 -13.32 -9.80
N GLY A 89 7.06 -12.00 -9.68
CA GLY A 89 7.20 -11.30 -8.41
C GLY A 89 6.08 -11.64 -7.41
N ILE A 90 4.83 -11.71 -7.86
CA ILE A 90 3.68 -12.13 -7.04
C ILE A 90 3.89 -13.56 -6.54
N ALA A 91 4.29 -14.50 -7.41
CA ALA A 91 4.56 -15.88 -7.01
C ALA A 91 5.67 -15.96 -5.96
N LEU A 92 6.78 -15.24 -6.17
CA LEU A 92 7.87 -15.14 -5.20
C LEU A 92 7.39 -14.53 -3.87
N GLY A 93 6.58 -13.49 -3.90
CA GLY A 93 5.99 -12.87 -2.71
C GLY A 93 5.12 -13.84 -1.92
N SER A 94 4.24 -14.60 -2.57
CA SER A 94 3.41 -15.62 -1.92
C SER A 94 4.23 -16.73 -1.27
N VAL A 95 5.32 -17.15 -1.90
CA VAL A 95 6.22 -18.16 -1.31
C VAL A 95 6.97 -17.57 -0.11
N THR A 96 7.51 -16.37 -0.27
CA THR A 96 8.32 -15.70 0.78
C THR A 96 7.52 -15.47 2.06
N LEU A 97 6.24 -15.10 1.95
CA LEU A 97 5.35 -14.88 3.10
C LEU A 97 5.18 -16.11 4.01
N ARG A 98 5.51 -17.32 3.52
CA ARG A 98 5.47 -18.55 4.31
C ARG A 98 6.70 -18.76 5.19
N PHE A 99 7.82 -18.09 4.89
CA PHE A 99 9.12 -18.36 5.50
C PHE A 99 9.75 -17.15 6.19
N VAL A 100 9.25 -15.94 5.94
CA VAL A 100 9.87 -14.68 6.40
C VAL A 100 8.91 -13.90 7.26
N THR A 101 9.44 -13.30 8.34
CA THR A 101 8.63 -12.43 9.23
C THR A 101 8.28 -11.12 8.55
N ASP A 102 7.13 -10.56 8.93
CA ASP A 102 6.62 -9.28 8.40
C ASP A 102 7.63 -8.13 8.56
N GLU A 103 8.43 -8.15 9.64
CA GLU A 103 9.43 -7.11 9.92
C GLU A 103 10.59 -7.13 8.92
N ILE A 104 11.18 -8.31 8.69
CA ILE A 104 12.27 -8.47 7.70
C ILE A 104 11.79 -8.05 6.33
N LEU A 105 10.58 -8.45 5.98
CA LEU A 105 9.98 -8.18 4.69
C LEU A 105 9.73 -6.68 4.48
N ARG A 106 9.18 -6.00 5.49
CA ARG A 106 8.96 -4.55 5.48
C ARG A 106 10.26 -3.77 5.31
N ASN A 107 11.30 -4.12 6.06
CA ASN A 107 12.61 -3.48 5.98
C ASN A 107 13.24 -3.68 4.60
N ALA A 108 13.18 -4.89 4.06
CA ALA A 108 13.68 -5.19 2.73
C ALA A 108 12.96 -4.36 1.64
N ILE A 109 11.65 -4.25 1.70
CA ILE A 109 10.86 -3.42 0.77
C ILE A 109 11.26 -1.95 0.89
N GLY A 110 11.40 -1.42 2.11
CA GLY A 110 11.82 -0.04 2.35
C GLY A 110 13.20 0.26 1.75
N ILE A 111 14.18 -0.64 1.98
CA ILE A 111 15.53 -0.53 1.41
C ILE A 111 15.48 -0.55 -0.12
N ILE A 112 14.74 -1.47 -0.72
CA ILE A 112 14.61 -1.57 -2.18
C ILE A 112 14.04 -0.28 -2.77
N ILE A 113 12.99 0.27 -2.16
CA ILE A 113 12.36 1.51 -2.64
C ILE A 113 13.33 2.69 -2.52
N LEU A 114 14.07 2.81 -1.41
CA LEU A 114 15.08 3.84 -1.24
C LEU A 114 16.21 3.73 -2.26
N LEU A 115 16.70 2.52 -2.49
CA LEU A 115 17.74 2.28 -3.48
C LEU A 115 17.27 2.67 -4.89
N MET A 116 16.05 2.29 -5.25
CA MET A 116 15.45 2.68 -6.52
C MET A 116 15.25 4.20 -6.62
N ALA A 117 14.81 4.85 -5.54
CA ALA A 117 14.68 6.31 -5.50
C ALA A 117 16.04 6.99 -5.67
N ALA A 118 17.07 6.52 -4.96
CA ALA A 118 18.45 7.04 -5.09
C ALA A 118 18.97 6.88 -6.51
N LEU A 119 18.80 5.71 -7.13
CA LEU A 119 19.18 5.46 -8.52
C LEU A 119 18.44 6.39 -9.50
N HIS A 120 17.15 6.65 -9.26
CA HIS A 120 16.37 7.58 -10.08
C HIS A 120 16.92 9.02 -9.98
N PHE A 121 17.23 9.51 -8.77
CA PHE A 121 17.81 10.84 -8.57
C PHE A 121 19.20 10.96 -9.17
N ILE A 122 20.06 9.94 -9.01
CA ILE A 122 21.39 9.88 -9.62
C ILE A 122 21.26 9.90 -11.13
N HIS A 123 20.41 9.07 -11.71
CA HIS A 123 20.18 9.04 -13.16
C HIS A 123 19.69 10.40 -13.70
N LYS A 124 18.78 11.05 -12.98
CA LYS A 124 18.23 12.36 -13.36
C LYS A 124 19.30 13.47 -13.40
N HIS A 125 20.30 13.41 -12.51
CA HIS A 125 21.30 14.48 -12.35
C HIS A 125 22.66 14.20 -13.02
N TRP A 126 23.06 12.93 -13.15
CA TRP A 126 24.41 12.54 -13.54
C TRP A 126 24.48 11.76 -14.86
N ILE A 127 23.41 11.17 -15.31
CA ILE A 127 23.36 10.38 -16.53
C ILE A 127 22.47 11.11 -17.54
N ASN A 128 22.92 11.15 -18.80
CA ASN A 128 22.33 11.86 -19.92
C ASN A 128 20.78 11.80 -19.87
N PRO A 129 20.08 12.94 -19.71
CA PRO A 129 18.64 12.95 -19.47
C PRO A 129 17.80 12.37 -20.62
N ASP A 130 18.40 12.19 -21.80
CA ASP A 130 17.68 11.70 -22.98
C ASP A 130 17.66 10.16 -23.12
N LYS A 131 18.39 9.43 -22.26
CA LYS A 131 18.39 7.96 -22.28
C LYS A 131 17.37 7.42 -21.30
N VAL A 132 16.18 7.09 -21.79
CA VAL A 132 15.17 6.33 -21.04
C VAL A 132 15.73 4.94 -20.74
N PRO A 133 15.68 4.45 -19.49
CA PRO A 133 16.16 3.12 -19.13
C PRO A 133 15.30 2.05 -19.82
N ASN A 134 15.72 1.57 -20.97
CA ASN A 134 14.98 0.59 -21.77
C ASN A 134 15.68 -0.79 -21.80
N HIS A 135 16.66 -1.00 -20.90
CA HIS A 135 17.37 -2.25 -20.84
C HIS A 135 16.46 -3.37 -20.30
N PRO A 136 16.36 -4.53 -20.98
CA PRO A 136 15.46 -5.62 -20.58
C PRO A 136 15.62 -6.06 -19.12
N ALA A 137 16.86 -6.16 -18.64
CA ALA A 137 17.13 -6.53 -17.25
C ALA A 137 16.56 -5.52 -16.23
N PHE A 138 16.58 -4.23 -16.54
CA PHE A 138 16.00 -3.20 -15.68
C PHE A 138 14.46 -3.34 -15.63
N ILE A 139 13.82 -3.55 -16.78
CA ILE A 139 12.37 -3.76 -16.88
C ILE A 139 11.96 -5.02 -16.10
N MET A 140 12.74 -6.11 -16.25
CA MET A 140 12.51 -7.36 -15.54
C MET A 140 12.62 -7.16 -14.02
N MET A 141 13.68 -6.49 -13.55
CA MET A 141 13.88 -6.17 -12.13
C MET A 141 12.72 -5.36 -11.57
N VAL A 142 12.33 -4.27 -12.25
CA VAL A 142 11.20 -3.42 -11.83
C VAL A 142 9.91 -4.23 -11.76
N GLY A 143 9.62 -5.06 -12.76
CA GLY A 143 8.44 -5.91 -12.79
C GLY A 143 8.40 -6.88 -11.61
N ILE A 144 9.49 -7.63 -11.37
CA ILE A 144 9.60 -8.58 -10.26
C ILE A 144 9.44 -7.87 -8.91
N VAL A 145 10.15 -6.76 -8.69
CA VAL A 145 10.06 -5.99 -7.44
C VAL A 145 8.66 -5.43 -7.23
N ALA A 146 8.03 -4.87 -8.28
CA ALA A 146 6.67 -4.37 -8.19
C ALA A 146 5.66 -5.50 -7.89
N GLY A 147 5.79 -6.66 -8.52
CA GLY A 147 4.96 -7.83 -8.25
C GLY A 147 5.15 -8.37 -6.84
N PHE A 148 6.39 -8.46 -6.36
CA PHE A 148 6.72 -8.88 -5.01
C PHE A 148 6.15 -7.93 -3.95
N THR A 149 6.41 -6.62 -4.08
CA THR A 149 5.95 -5.62 -3.11
C THR A 149 4.43 -5.46 -3.08
N THR A 150 3.76 -5.65 -4.24
CA THR A 150 2.29 -5.63 -4.25
C THR A 150 1.68 -6.87 -3.60
N GLN A 151 2.29 -8.05 -3.74
CA GLN A 151 1.81 -9.27 -3.11
C GLN A 151 1.94 -9.21 -1.59
N VAL A 152 3.06 -8.69 -1.12
CA VAL A 152 3.37 -8.67 0.30
C VAL A 152 2.58 -7.60 1.05
N ALA A 153 2.57 -6.36 0.56
CA ALA A 153 2.09 -5.21 1.31
C ALA A 153 1.22 -4.25 0.48
N ASN A 154 0.75 -4.64 -0.70
CA ASN A 154 0.08 -3.73 -1.65
C ASN A 154 0.91 -2.44 -1.94
N ALA A 155 2.24 -2.51 -1.83
CA ALA A 155 3.16 -1.36 -1.83
C ALA A 155 3.94 -1.18 -3.15
N ALA A 156 3.43 -1.66 -4.28
CA ALA A 156 4.09 -1.48 -5.59
C ALA A 156 4.00 -0.05 -6.16
N GLY A 157 3.18 0.80 -5.56
CA GLY A 157 2.98 2.17 -6.02
C GLY A 157 4.28 2.95 -6.22
N PRO A 158 5.16 3.07 -5.23
CA PRO A 158 6.44 3.75 -5.35
C PRO A 158 7.37 3.17 -6.42
N VAL A 159 7.44 1.84 -6.54
CA VAL A 159 8.27 1.15 -7.53
C VAL A 159 7.81 1.48 -8.95
N MET A 160 6.51 1.35 -9.19
CA MET A 160 5.92 1.65 -10.48
C MET A 160 6.00 3.14 -10.81
N ALA A 161 5.83 4.00 -9.80
CA ALA A 161 5.93 5.44 -9.96
C ALA A 161 7.34 5.87 -10.40
N LEU A 162 8.39 5.33 -9.79
CA LEU A 162 9.77 5.59 -10.20
C LEU A 162 10.03 5.16 -11.65
N TYR A 163 9.55 3.98 -12.04
CA TYR A 163 9.71 3.48 -13.39
C TYR A 163 9.00 4.38 -14.42
N LEU A 164 7.74 4.72 -14.19
CA LEU A 164 6.97 5.53 -15.15
C LEU A 164 7.44 7.00 -15.20
N LEU A 165 7.94 7.55 -14.08
CA LEU A 165 8.60 8.86 -14.09
C LEU A 165 9.87 8.84 -14.95
N ALA A 166 10.66 7.76 -14.87
CA ALA A 166 11.84 7.59 -15.73
C ALA A 166 11.48 7.49 -17.22
N MET A 167 10.28 6.99 -17.55
CA MET A 167 9.76 6.94 -18.92
C MET A 167 9.23 8.29 -19.44
N ARG A 168 9.15 9.33 -18.58
CA ARG A 168 8.73 10.70 -18.92
C ARG A 168 7.36 10.76 -19.62
N LEU A 169 6.42 9.93 -19.20
CA LEU A 169 5.09 9.89 -19.78
C LEU A 169 4.29 11.15 -19.44
N PRO A 170 3.43 11.64 -20.34
CA PRO A 170 2.39 12.59 -19.98
C PRO A 170 1.51 12.04 -18.84
N LYS A 171 1.02 12.91 -17.97
CA LYS A 171 0.28 12.48 -16.75
C LYS A 171 -0.92 11.57 -17.05
N GLU A 172 -1.63 11.80 -18.14
CA GLU A 172 -2.77 10.95 -18.54
C GLU A 172 -2.29 9.56 -18.98
N GLU A 173 -1.20 9.47 -19.77
CA GLU A 173 -0.60 8.21 -20.20
C GLU A 173 0.01 7.45 -19.02
N TYR A 174 0.65 8.17 -18.10
CA TYR A 174 1.13 7.63 -16.84
C TYR A 174 -0.01 7.00 -16.05
N MET A 175 -1.12 7.74 -15.83
CA MET A 175 -2.27 7.26 -15.06
C MET A 175 -2.97 6.10 -15.74
N GLY A 176 -3.16 6.14 -17.06
CA GLY A 176 -3.76 5.04 -17.82
C GLY A 176 -2.94 3.76 -17.76
N THR A 177 -1.61 3.89 -17.85
CA THR A 177 -0.67 2.76 -17.73
C THR A 177 -0.71 2.17 -16.32
N CYS A 178 -0.68 2.99 -15.28
CA CYS A 178 -0.87 2.55 -13.91
C CYS A 178 -2.22 1.84 -13.69
N ALA A 179 -3.30 2.45 -14.17
CA ALA A 179 -4.65 1.91 -13.96
C ALA A 179 -4.79 0.49 -14.50
N TRP A 180 -4.40 0.25 -15.75
CA TRP A 180 -4.46 -1.09 -16.35
C TRP A 180 -3.50 -2.08 -15.69
N TYR A 181 -2.26 -1.66 -15.42
CA TYR A 181 -1.27 -2.51 -14.78
C TYR A 181 -1.75 -3.00 -13.42
N PHE A 182 -2.20 -2.08 -12.56
CA PHE A 182 -2.66 -2.45 -11.23
C PHE A 182 -4.00 -3.18 -11.25
N MET A 183 -4.93 -2.81 -12.12
CA MET A 183 -6.18 -3.54 -12.27
C MET A 183 -5.91 -5.02 -12.56
N ILE A 184 -5.09 -5.33 -13.55
CA ILE A 184 -4.76 -6.71 -13.90
C ILE A 184 -4.13 -7.45 -12.72
N LEU A 185 -3.12 -6.84 -12.07
CA LEU A 185 -2.45 -7.47 -10.93
C LEU A 185 -3.36 -7.67 -9.73
N ASN A 186 -4.16 -6.66 -9.36
CA ASN A 186 -5.05 -6.75 -8.21
C ASN A 186 -6.15 -7.80 -8.43
N TRP A 187 -6.71 -7.90 -9.64
CA TRP A 187 -7.68 -8.94 -9.95
C TRP A 187 -7.07 -10.34 -9.97
N ILE A 188 -5.82 -10.50 -10.40
CA ILE A 188 -5.08 -11.78 -10.30
C ILE A 188 -4.79 -12.12 -8.83
N LYS A 189 -4.49 -11.13 -7.98
CA LYS A 189 -4.25 -11.34 -6.54
C LYS A 189 -5.52 -11.71 -5.77
N MET A 190 -6.70 -11.28 -6.23
CA MET A 190 -7.96 -11.52 -5.53
C MET A 190 -8.15 -12.99 -5.14
N PRO A 191 -8.12 -13.97 -6.08
CA PRO A 191 -8.23 -15.37 -5.72
C PRO A 191 -7.07 -15.86 -4.83
N ILE A 192 -5.86 -15.34 -5.00
CA ILE A 192 -4.71 -15.70 -4.16
C ILE A 192 -4.97 -15.27 -2.71
N PHE A 193 -5.44 -14.05 -2.48
CA PHE A 193 -5.75 -13.52 -1.15
C PHE A 193 -6.93 -14.25 -0.49
N ILE A 194 -7.91 -14.71 -1.27
CA ILE A 194 -8.98 -15.58 -0.77
C ILE A 194 -8.39 -16.92 -0.29
N MET A 195 -7.52 -17.56 -1.10
CA MET A 195 -6.87 -18.82 -0.74
C MET A 195 -5.90 -18.67 0.45
N GLU A 196 -5.26 -17.52 0.61
CA GLU A 196 -4.39 -17.18 1.75
C GLU A 196 -5.19 -16.78 3.01
N GLY A 197 -6.53 -16.72 2.95
CA GLY A 197 -7.40 -16.35 4.08
C GLY A 197 -7.34 -14.85 4.46
N ARG A 198 -6.82 -13.98 3.59
CA ARG A 198 -6.77 -12.54 3.82
C ARG A 198 -8.08 -11.85 3.49
N ILE A 199 -8.83 -12.37 2.53
CA ILE A 199 -10.17 -11.92 2.19
C ILE A 199 -11.16 -12.93 2.76
N THR A 200 -11.75 -12.56 3.89
CA THR A 200 -12.77 -13.32 4.58
C THR A 200 -14.16 -12.72 4.31
N GLN A 201 -15.21 -13.44 4.67
CA GLN A 201 -16.57 -12.90 4.61
C GLN A 201 -16.71 -11.65 5.49
N GLU A 202 -16.01 -11.60 6.63
CA GLU A 202 -15.96 -10.43 7.50
C GLU A 202 -15.32 -9.22 6.77
N ALA A 203 -14.18 -9.42 6.10
CA ALA A 203 -13.53 -8.37 5.31
C ALA A 203 -14.48 -7.80 4.23
N LEU A 204 -15.21 -8.66 3.53
CA LEU A 204 -16.19 -8.23 2.52
C LEU A 204 -17.31 -7.39 3.13
N LEU A 205 -17.82 -7.77 4.29
CA LEU A 205 -18.89 -7.04 4.99
C LEU A 205 -18.42 -5.67 5.49
N ILE A 206 -17.18 -5.58 6.00
CA ILE A 206 -16.57 -4.31 6.45
C ILE A 206 -16.35 -3.36 5.26
N ASP A 207 -15.90 -3.88 4.12
CA ASP A 207 -15.57 -3.07 2.96
C ASP A 207 -16.78 -2.61 2.14
N LEU A 208 -17.86 -3.37 2.14
CA LEU A 208 -19.04 -3.06 1.32
C LEU A 208 -19.55 -1.62 1.50
N PRO A 209 -19.67 -1.07 2.72
CA PRO A 209 -20.04 0.34 2.94
C PRO A 209 -18.96 1.33 2.51
N MET A 210 -17.70 0.89 2.40
CA MET A 210 -16.57 1.74 2.01
C MET A 210 -16.45 1.91 0.49
N LEU A 211 -17.02 1.00 -0.32
CA LEU A 211 -16.90 1.07 -1.78
C LEU A 211 -17.44 2.38 -2.38
N PRO A 212 -18.59 2.93 -1.98
CA PRO A 212 -19.03 4.25 -2.44
C PRO A 212 -18.06 5.37 -2.07
N ILE A 213 -17.41 5.28 -0.90
CA ILE A 213 -16.43 6.26 -0.42
C ILE A 213 -15.15 6.19 -1.26
N VAL A 214 -14.70 4.98 -1.61
CA VAL A 214 -13.58 4.76 -2.56
C VAL A 214 -13.88 5.41 -3.91
N LEU A 215 -15.08 5.21 -4.44
CA LEU A 215 -15.49 5.82 -5.72
C LEU A 215 -15.56 7.34 -5.63
N LEU A 216 -16.04 7.90 -4.51
CA LEU A 216 -16.00 9.33 -4.25
C LEU A 216 -14.55 9.85 -4.25
N GLY A 217 -13.65 9.19 -3.52
CA GLY A 217 -12.22 9.52 -3.52
C GLY A 217 -11.61 9.46 -4.92
N ALA A 218 -11.95 8.43 -5.70
CA ALA A 218 -11.48 8.28 -7.08
C ALA A 218 -12.00 9.41 -7.99
N PHE A 219 -13.25 9.81 -7.84
CA PHE A 219 -13.85 10.93 -8.57
C PHE A 219 -13.15 12.26 -8.22
N LEU A 220 -12.94 12.52 -6.93
CA LEU A 220 -12.20 13.71 -6.46
C LEU A 220 -10.77 13.73 -7.01
N GLY A 221 -10.11 12.56 -7.04
CA GLY A 221 -8.78 12.42 -7.62
C GLY A 221 -8.74 12.80 -9.10
N VAL A 222 -9.69 12.34 -9.91
CA VAL A 222 -9.81 12.73 -11.32
C VAL A 222 -9.93 14.25 -11.46
N LEU A 223 -10.80 14.89 -10.66
CA LEU A 223 -10.99 16.35 -10.70
C LEU A 223 -9.70 17.10 -10.31
N PHE A 224 -8.99 16.57 -9.31
CA PHE A 224 -7.72 17.14 -8.85
C PHE A 224 -6.64 17.04 -9.91
N LEU A 225 -6.46 15.87 -10.54
CA LEU A 225 -5.45 15.67 -11.57
C LEU A 225 -5.63 16.59 -12.79
N ARG A 226 -6.88 16.86 -13.18
CA ARG A 226 -7.16 17.79 -14.28
C ARG A 226 -6.60 19.19 -14.04
N LYS A 227 -6.56 19.65 -12.78
CA LYS A 227 -6.11 20.98 -12.39
C LYS A 227 -4.60 21.08 -12.19
N ILE A 228 -3.90 19.97 -11.98
CA ILE A 228 -2.46 19.94 -11.69
C ILE A 228 -1.65 20.02 -12.98
N LYS A 229 -0.60 20.85 -12.98
CA LYS A 229 0.39 20.92 -14.06
C LYS A 229 1.30 19.68 -14.02
N GLN A 230 1.83 19.25 -15.19
CA GLN A 230 2.73 18.10 -15.31
C GLN A 230 3.89 18.15 -14.32
N LYS A 231 4.60 19.30 -14.22
CA LYS A 231 5.74 19.46 -13.30
C LYS A 231 5.36 19.28 -11.83
N THR A 232 4.20 19.83 -11.42
CA THR A 232 3.70 19.67 -10.05
C THR A 232 3.33 18.21 -9.75
N PHE A 233 2.72 17.52 -10.72
CA PHE A 233 2.41 16.10 -10.63
C PHE A 233 3.69 15.26 -10.42
N GLU A 234 4.71 15.43 -11.24
CA GLU A 234 5.98 14.71 -11.12
C GLU A 234 6.67 14.97 -9.77
N THR A 235 6.72 16.25 -9.34
CA THR A 235 7.31 16.62 -8.04
C THR A 235 6.54 16.00 -6.87
N ALA A 236 5.20 16.03 -6.90
CA ALA A 236 4.38 15.42 -5.87
C ALA A 236 4.65 13.91 -5.75
N ILE A 237 4.72 13.21 -6.88
CA ILE A 237 5.03 11.78 -6.88
C ILE A 237 6.43 11.52 -6.30
N GLN A 238 7.44 12.30 -6.68
CA GLN A 238 8.81 12.15 -6.15
C GLN A 238 8.85 12.30 -4.63
N ILE A 239 8.18 13.32 -4.08
CA ILE A 239 8.08 13.53 -2.63
C ILE A 239 7.40 12.32 -1.96
N LEU A 240 6.28 11.88 -2.51
CA LEU A 240 5.52 10.75 -1.96
C LEU A 240 6.31 9.43 -1.96
N ILE A 241 7.12 9.19 -2.99
CA ILE A 241 8.01 8.02 -3.05
C ILE A 241 9.02 8.06 -1.91
N VAL A 242 9.67 9.20 -1.68
CA VAL A 242 10.67 9.34 -0.60
C VAL A 242 10.01 9.16 0.76
N LEU A 243 8.87 9.82 0.99
CA LEU A 243 8.13 9.66 2.25
C LEU A 243 7.69 8.21 2.49
N SER A 244 7.20 7.52 1.45
CA SER A 244 6.81 6.12 1.52
C SER A 244 7.98 5.20 1.87
N ALA A 245 9.15 5.44 1.26
CA ALA A 245 10.34 4.65 1.52
C ALA A 245 10.86 4.86 2.95
N LEU A 246 10.91 6.12 3.40
CA LEU A 246 11.30 6.45 4.77
C LEU A 246 10.35 5.78 5.78
N TYR A 247 9.04 5.88 5.56
CA TYR A 247 8.05 5.25 6.44
C TYR A 247 8.27 3.74 6.57
N LEU A 248 8.57 3.04 5.49
CA LEU A 248 8.79 1.59 5.51
C LEU A 248 10.03 1.19 6.30
N LEU A 249 10.99 2.08 6.47
CA LEU A 249 12.22 1.85 7.26
C LEU A 249 12.06 2.14 8.75
N PHE A 250 11.05 2.92 9.16
CA PHE A 250 10.83 3.17 10.58
C PHE A 250 10.26 1.92 11.28
N PRO A 251 10.83 1.51 12.43
CA PRO A 251 10.31 0.39 13.22
C PRO A 251 8.86 0.65 13.67
N LYS A 252 8.06 -0.40 13.75
CA LYS A 252 6.69 -0.30 14.30
C LYS A 252 6.67 0.25 15.73
N ASP A 253 7.72 0.01 16.50
CA ASP A 253 7.87 0.43 17.88
C ASP A 253 7.95 1.96 18.04
N PHE A 254 8.44 2.67 17.02
CA PHE A 254 8.43 4.13 17.02
C PHE A 254 6.98 4.67 17.08
N PHE A 255 6.07 4.09 16.33
CA PHE A 255 4.66 4.50 16.34
C PHE A 255 3.92 4.03 17.59
N LYS A 256 4.27 2.87 18.16
CA LYS A 256 3.75 2.43 19.46
C LYS A 256 4.24 3.33 20.60
N ALA A 257 5.50 3.74 20.56
CA ALA A 257 6.06 4.66 21.56
C ALA A 257 5.40 6.05 21.50
N VAL A 258 5.05 6.55 20.33
CA VAL A 258 4.28 7.79 20.16
C VAL A 258 2.86 7.65 20.72
N GLN A 259 2.18 6.52 20.44
CA GLN A 259 0.85 6.25 20.99
C GLN A 259 0.84 6.06 22.52
N SER A 260 1.86 5.40 23.08
CA SER A 260 1.97 5.24 24.54
C SER A 260 2.31 6.54 25.25
N SER A 261 2.95 7.50 24.59
CA SER A 261 3.22 8.82 25.14
C SER A 261 1.99 9.73 25.16
N GLU A 262 0.99 9.48 24.29
CA GLU A 262 -0.28 10.23 24.26
C GLU A 262 -1.35 9.69 25.21
N ASN A 263 -1.19 8.46 25.73
CA ASN A 263 -2.13 7.84 26.68
C ASN A 263 -1.41 7.30 27.94
N PRO A 264 -0.99 8.17 28.88
CA PRO A 264 -0.30 7.74 30.09
C PRO A 264 -1.22 7.07 31.16
N VAL A 265 -2.50 6.85 30.87
CA VAL A 265 -3.51 6.44 31.89
C VAL A 265 -3.69 4.93 32.04
N ASN A 266 -3.07 4.09 31.22
CA ASN A 266 -3.06 2.63 31.43
C ASN A 266 -1.71 2.15 31.98
N GLY A 267 -1.26 2.82 33.05
CA GLY A 267 -0.17 2.36 33.89
C GLY A 267 -0.58 1.11 34.69
N GLU A 268 0.28 0.13 34.59
CA GLU A 268 0.40 -1.09 35.36
C GLU A 268 -0.37 -1.10 36.69
N ILE A 269 -1.38 -1.94 36.78
CA ILE A 269 -1.79 -2.51 38.06
C ILE A 269 -0.70 -3.52 38.39
N LEU A 270 0.20 -3.14 39.27
CA LEU A 270 1.14 -4.04 39.93
C LEU A 270 0.34 -5.18 40.59
N PRO A 271 0.71 -6.43 40.41
CA PRO A 271 0.06 -7.51 41.14
C PRO A 271 0.32 -7.29 42.65
N GLU A 272 -0.77 -7.21 43.41
CA GLU A 272 -0.75 -7.20 44.87
C GLU A 272 0.10 -8.38 45.38
N SER A 273 1.08 -8.01 46.18
CA SER A 273 1.92 -8.96 46.91
C SER A 273 1.06 -9.93 47.71
N THR A 274 1.10 -11.21 47.35
CA THR A 274 0.57 -12.32 48.11
C THR A 274 1.09 -12.28 49.55
N GLU A 275 0.19 -12.04 50.44
CA GLU A 275 0.38 -12.22 51.88
C GLU A 275 0.92 -13.64 52.19
N THR A 276 2.04 -13.69 52.85
CA THR A 276 2.70 -14.87 53.38
C THR A 276 1.83 -15.52 54.43
N ASP A 277 1.27 -16.70 54.14
CA ASP A 277 0.68 -17.61 55.08
C ASP A 277 1.73 -18.06 56.12
N ILE A 278 1.64 -17.50 57.31
CA ILE A 278 2.34 -17.97 58.52
C ILE A 278 1.52 -19.13 59.08
N GLN A 279 1.97 -20.36 58.90
CA GLN A 279 1.42 -21.53 59.62
C GLN A 279 1.85 -21.49 61.09
N PRO A 280 0.92 -21.73 62.06
CA PRO A 280 1.30 -21.83 63.45
C PRO A 280 1.84 -23.26 63.76
N ILE A 281 3.00 -23.30 64.40
CA ILE A 281 3.61 -24.48 65.04
C ILE A 281 2.73 -24.92 66.17
N LYS A 282 2.23 -26.16 66.15
CA LYS A 282 1.59 -26.81 67.32
C LYS A 282 2.65 -27.52 68.16
N PRO A 283 2.39 -27.60 69.49
CA PRO A 283 3.32 -28.08 70.53
C PRO A 283 3.60 -29.58 70.46
#